data_560194a37f177c79bf4e56332331752a
#
_entry.id   560194a37f177c79bf4e56332331752a
#
_cell.length_a   1.000
_cell.length_b   1.000
_cell.length_c   1.000
_cell.angle_alpha   90.00
_cell.angle_beta   90.00
_cell.angle_gamma   90.00
#
_symmetry.space_group_name_H-M   'P 1'
#
loop_
_entity.id
_entity.type
_entity.pdbx_description
1 polymer ?
#
loop_
_entity_poly.entity_id
_entity_poly.type
_entity_poly.pdbx_seq_one_letter_code
_entity_poly.pdbx_strand_id
1 'polypeptide(L)'
;MLAEARAKAGKRKLKLEAVLESLFVPVFRAQASHKSGGSFTRLIGRVVFDRNAELQKFMVGELAQVIIQFSRAFDEALPGLDNTEMDWRSHFMAGAMAHTLCNADLLASFTGTDVGAEGYETTVQRLVDFTAAGFRAKVSTPPKKQKSS
;
A
#
# COMPACT_ATOMS: atom_id res chain seq x y z
N MET A 1 12.79 -9.17 -1.81
CA MET A 1 11.35 -9.58 -1.93
C MET A 1 10.80 -9.36 -3.36
N LEU A 2 10.76 -8.15 -3.95
CA LEU A 2 10.25 -7.99 -5.32
C LEU A 2 11.09 -8.76 -6.36
N ALA A 3 12.43 -8.73 -6.25
CA ALA A 3 13.33 -9.51 -7.09
C ALA A 3 13.11 -11.02 -6.94
N GLU A 4 12.84 -11.50 -5.75
CA GLU A 4 12.51 -12.91 -5.47
C GLU A 4 11.15 -13.29 -6.05
N ALA A 5 10.14 -12.41 -5.97
CA ALA A 5 8.85 -12.61 -6.59
C ALA A 5 8.99 -12.74 -8.12
N ARG A 6 9.82 -11.89 -8.74
CA ARG A 6 10.16 -11.98 -10.17
C ARG A 6 10.89 -13.29 -10.51
N ALA A 7 11.86 -13.69 -9.70
CA ALA A 7 12.58 -14.94 -9.89
C ALA A 7 11.65 -16.17 -9.81
N LYS A 8 10.71 -16.17 -8.85
CA LYS A 8 9.69 -17.22 -8.72
C LYS A 8 8.69 -17.23 -9.88
N ALA A 9 8.32 -16.07 -10.41
CA ALA A 9 7.43 -15.95 -11.56
C ALA A 9 8.10 -16.51 -12.86
N GLY A 10 9.41 -16.36 -12.98
CA GLY A 10 10.18 -16.77 -14.16
C GLY A 10 9.65 -16.08 -15.42
N LYS A 11 9.20 -16.88 -16.42
CA LYS A 11 8.58 -16.37 -17.66
C LYS A 11 7.08 -16.02 -17.51
N ARG A 12 6.46 -16.32 -16.38
CA ARG A 12 5.04 -16.01 -16.12
C ARG A 12 4.90 -14.55 -15.68
N LYS A 13 3.72 -13.98 -15.93
CA LYS A 13 3.40 -12.64 -15.41
C LYS A 13 3.48 -12.61 -13.89
N LEU A 14 3.94 -11.49 -13.37
CA LEU A 14 3.98 -11.24 -11.94
C LEU A 14 2.55 -11.17 -11.40
N LYS A 15 2.27 -11.91 -10.32
CA LYS A 15 0.96 -11.85 -9.67
C LYS A 15 0.85 -10.58 -8.84
N LEU A 16 -0.30 -9.92 -8.88
CA LEU A 16 -0.57 -8.71 -8.12
C LEU A 16 -0.34 -8.92 -6.62
N GLU A 17 -0.78 -10.04 -6.07
CA GLU A 17 -0.59 -10.38 -4.66
C GLU A 17 0.91 -10.43 -4.29
N ALA A 18 1.73 -11.02 -5.14
CA ALA A 18 3.18 -11.08 -4.91
C ALA A 18 3.85 -9.70 -4.95
N VAL A 19 3.34 -8.76 -5.76
CA VAL A 19 3.78 -7.35 -5.74
C VAL A 19 3.40 -6.70 -4.43
N LEU A 20 2.15 -6.84 -4.00
CA LEU A 20 1.62 -6.27 -2.76
C LEU A 20 2.35 -6.84 -1.53
N GLU A 21 2.54 -8.15 -1.45
CA GLU A 21 3.32 -8.80 -0.39
C GLU A 21 4.76 -8.26 -0.35
N SER A 22 5.38 -8.08 -1.52
CA SER A 22 6.74 -7.55 -1.60
C SER A 22 6.86 -6.13 -1.08
N LEU A 23 5.77 -5.36 -1.12
CA LEU A 23 5.69 -4.01 -0.58
C LEU A 23 5.35 -4.02 0.91
N PHE A 24 4.33 -4.76 1.34
CA PHE A 24 3.79 -4.68 2.69
C PHE A 24 4.63 -5.45 3.72
N VAL A 25 5.08 -6.67 3.39
CA VAL A 25 5.80 -7.53 4.36
C VAL A 25 7.02 -6.85 4.96
N PRO A 26 7.93 -6.20 4.21
CA PRO A 26 9.09 -5.53 4.81
C PRO A 26 8.71 -4.43 5.78
N VAL A 27 7.68 -3.66 5.45
CA VAL A 27 7.24 -2.50 6.23
C VAL A 27 6.62 -2.95 7.56
N PHE A 28 5.70 -3.92 7.51
CA PHE A 28 5.05 -4.46 8.71
C PHE A 28 6.01 -5.27 9.59
N ARG A 29 6.93 -6.02 8.98
CA ARG A 29 7.99 -6.73 9.70
C ARG A 29 8.91 -5.76 10.43
N ALA A 30 9.32 -4.66 9.79
CA ALA A 30 10.13 -3.64 10.41
C ALA A 30 9.43 -3.03 11.63
N GLN A 31 8.14 -2.74 11.52
CA GLN A 31 7.34 -2.26 12.66
C GLN A 31 7.28 -3.28 13.80
N ALA A 32 7.02 -4.55 13.50
CA ALA A 32 6.92 -5.61 14.50
C ALA A 32 8.26 -5.92 15.18
N SER A 33 9.38 -5.77 14.47
CA SER A 33 10.73 -6.09 14.97
C SER A 33 11.29 -5.04 15.92
N HIS A 34 10.82 -3.82 15.88
CA HIS A 34 11.32 -2.74 16.72
C HIS A 34 10.59 -2.72 18.06
N LYS A 35 11.33 -2.99 19.17
CA LYS A 35 10.87 -2.74 20.55
C LYS A 35 10.40 -1.28 20.77
N SER A 36 10.75 -0.39 19.84
CA SER A 36 10.33 1.01 19.74
C SER A 36 9.46 1.25 18.49
N GLY A 37 8.52 0.36 18.18
CA GLY A 37 7.61 0.48 17.01
C GLY A 37 7.03 1.90 16.82
N GLY A 38 6.89 2.64 17.91
CA GLY A 38 6.46 4.02 17.89
C GLY A 38 7.35 5.02 17.13
N SER A 39 8.65 4.74 16.90
CA SER A 39 9.52 5.67 16.15
C SER A 39 9.32 5.52 14.65
N PHE A 40 9.24 4.29 14.15
CA PHE A 40 8.98 4.01 12.74
C PHE A 40 7.57 4.45 12.35
N THR A 41 6.57 4.07 13.14
CA THR A 41 5.16 4.48 12.94
C THR A 41 5.02 6.00 12.97
N ARG A 42 5.69 6.70 13.91
CA ARG A 42 5.71 8.17 13.94
C ARG A 42 6.35 8.79 12.68
N LEU A 43 7.42 8.17 12.17
CA LEU A 43 8.04 8.65 10.93
C LEU A 43 7.08 8.51 9.75
N ILE A 44 6.46 7.34 9.56
CA ILE A 44 5.45 7.13 8.52
C ILE A 44 4.27 8.07 8.70
N GLY A 45 3.75 8.23 9.92
CA GLY A 45 2.67 9.16 10.22
C GLY A 45 3.03 10.61 9.86
N ARG A 46 4.25 11.06 10.18
CA ARG A 46 4.72 12.41 9.79
C ARG A 46 4.82 12.56 8.28
N VAL A 47 5.35 11.57 7.58
CA VAL A 47 5.47 11.62 6.11
C VAL A 47 4.11 11.67 5.42
N VAL A 48 3.16 10.86 5.90
CA VAL A 48 1.85 10.71 5.25
C VAL A 48 0.88 11.81 5.65
N PHE A 49 0.89 12.22 6.93
CA PHE A 49 -0.12 13.12 7.50
C PHE A 49 0.39 14.55 7.76
N ASP A 50 1.72 14.77 7.81
CA ASP A 50 2.29 16.09 7.95
C ASP A 50 2.32 16.80 6.60
N ARG A 51 1.80 18.03 6.56
CA ARG A 51 1.79 18.85 5.34
C ARG A 51 3.12 19.57 5.06
N ASN A 52 4.20 19.14 5.69
CA ASN A 52 5.52 19.70 5.43
C ASN A 52 6.00 19.32 4.02
N ALA A 53 5.91 20.26 3.10
CA ALA A 53 6.25 20.07 1.68
C ALA A 53 7.73 19.67 1.48
N GLU A 54 8.64 20.18 2.32
CA GLU A 54 10.06 19.82 2.24
C GLU A 54 10.33 18.39 2.65
N LEU A 55 9.70 17.95 3.74
CA LEU A 55 9.78 16.55 4.19
C LEU A 55 9.19 15.61 3.13
N GLN A 56 8.04 15.96 2.55
CA GLN A 56 7.43 15.17 1.48
C GLN A 56 8.34 15.09 0.26
N LYS A 57 8.90 16.21 -0.18
CA LYS A 57 9.82 16.26 -1.32
C LYS A 57 11.09 15.45 -1.08
N PHE A 58 11.66 15.53 0.11
CA PHE A 58 12.81 14.74 0.51
C PHE A 58 12.49 13.23 0.45
N MET A 59 11.37 12.81 1.05
CA MET A 59 10.96 11.41 1.09
C MET A 59 10.63 10.86 -0.30
N VAL A 60 9.98 11.64 -1.16
CA VAL A 60 9.73 11.25 -2.55
C VAL A 60 11.05 11.06 -3.29
N GLY A 61 12.05 11.91 -3.06
CA GLY A 61 13.39 11.76 -3.63
C GLY A 61 14.07 10.45 -3.20
N GLU A 62 14.09 10.17 -1.90
CA GLU A 62 14.69 8.96 -1.33
C GLU A 62 13.97 7.67 -1.80
N LEU A 63 12.65 7.72 -1.96
CA LEU A 63 11.85 6.57 -2.37
C LEU A 63 11.67 6.45 -3.90
N ALA A 64 12.19 7.41 -4.67
CA ALA A 64 11.94 7.46 -6.12
C ALA A 64 12.25 6.14 -6.84
N GLN A 65 13.38 5.51 -6.52
CA GLN A 65 13.77 4.24 -7.14
C GLN A 65 12.81 3.09 -6.75
N VAL A 66 12.36 3.08 -5.52
CA VAL A 66 11.38 2.09 -5.02
C VAL A 66 10.05 2.30 -5.72
N ILE A 67 9.58 3.55 -5.80
CA ILE A 67 8.34 3.91 -6.50
C ILE A 67 8.39 3.45 -7.95
N ILE A 68 9.47 3.76 -8.69
CA ILE A 68 9.64 3.35 -10.09
C ILE A 68 9.61 1.83 -10.24
N GLN A 69 10.29 1.10 -9.36
CA GLN A 69 10.32 -0.37 -9.42
C GLN A 69 8.94 -0.98 -9.18
N PHE A 70 8.19 -0.47 -8.20
CA PHE A 70 6.84 -0.95 -7.91
C PHE A 70 5.84 -0.52 -8.98
N SER A 71 5.92 0.69 -9.53
CA SER A 71 5.08 1.11 -10.66
C SER A 71 5.20 0.15 -11.84
N ARG A 72 6.42 -0.19 -12.25
CA ARG A 72 6.66 -1.18 -13.31
C ARG A 72 6.10 -2.57 -12.97
N ALA A 73 6.18 -2.97 -11.71
CA ALA A 73 5.64 -4.26 -11.27
C ALA A 73 4.11 -4.28 -11.28
N PHE A 74 3.46 -3.18 -10.93
CA PHE A 74 2.00 -3.02 -11.04
C PHE A 74 1.54 -3.00 -12.49
N ASP A 75 2.24 -2.29 -13.39
CA ASP A 75 1.93 -2.28 -14.83
C ASP A 75 2.01 -3.69 -15.43
N GLU A 76 3.01 -4.47 -15.02
CA GLU A 76 3.17 -5.86 -15.45
C GLU A 76 2.04 -6.77 -14.92
N ALA A 77 1.64 -6.56 -13.64
CA ALA A 77 0.63 -7.38 -12.99
C ALA A 77 -0.81 -7.03 -13.44
N LEU A 78 -1.04 -5.80 -13.88
CA LEU A 78 -2.34 -5.24 -14.24
C LEU A 78 -2.33 -4.63 -15.66
N PRO A 79 -2.01 -5.41 -16.69
CA PRO A 79 -1.97 -4.89 -18.04
C PRO A 79 -3.36 -4.42 -18.47
N GLY A 80 -3.44 -3.17 -18.93
CA GLY A 80 -4.69 -2.56 -19.40
C GLY A 80 -5.44 -1.75 -18.35
N LEU A 81 -4.93 -1.60 -17.13
CA LEU A 81 -5.43 -0.60 -16.22
C LEU A 81 -4.95 0.79 -16.66
N ASP A 82 -5.88 1.73 -16.76
CA ASP A 82 -5.59 3.13 -17.11
C ASP A 82 -4.67 3.78 -16.08
N ASN A 83 -3.77 4.66 -16.51
CA ASN A 83 -2.79 5.31 -15.63
C ASN A 83 -3.46 6.12 -14.51
N THR A 84 -4.54 6.81 -14.81
CA THR A 84 -5.29 7.59 -13.80
C THR A 84 -5.89 6.68 -12.73
N GLU A 85 -6.45 5.54 -13.15
CA GLU A 85 -6.96 4.52 -12.22
C GLU A 85 -5.83 3.88 -11.41
N MET A 86 -4.68 3.62 -12.04
CA MET A 86 -3.49 3.10 -11.35
C MET A 86 -3.04 4.06 -10.25
N ASP A 87 -2.98 5.37 -10.55
CA ASP A 87 -2.60 6.41 -9.58
C ASP A 87 -3.56 6.47 -8.40
N TRP A 88 -4.88 6.48 -8.66
CA TRP A 88 -5.89 6.51 -7.60
C TRP A 88 -5.85 5.26 -6.73
N ARG A 89 -5.76 4.08 -7.33
CA ARG A 89 -5.71 2.81 -6.59
C ARG A 89 -4.42 2.68 -5.78
N SER A 90 -3.30 3.15 -6.33
CA SER A 90 -2.04 3.22 -5.60
C SER A 90 -2.11 4.20 -4.42
N HIS A 91 -2.78 5.34 -4.61
CA HIS A 91 -3.03 6.29 -3.53
C HIS A 91 -3.90 5.68 -2.41
N PHE A 92 -4.99 5.00 -2.76
CA PHE A 92 -5.84 4.31 -1.78
C PHE A 92 -5.09 3.19 -1.06
N MET A 93 -4.29 2.41 -1.78
CA MET A 93 -3.42 1.38 -1.20
C MET A 93 -2.45 1.98 -0.18
N ALA A 94 -1.76 3.06 -0.55
CA ALA A 94 -0.83 3.75 0.34
C ALA A 94 -1.53 4.29 1.60
N GLY A 95 -2.73 4.86 1.44
CA GLY A 95 -3.56 5.32 2.55
C GLY A 95 -3.99 4.19 3.47
N ALA A 96 -4.46 3.07 2.92
CA ALA A 96 -4.86 1.90 3.71
C ALA A 96 -3.67 1.32 4.49
N MET A 97 -2.51 1.20 3.84
CA MET A 97 -1.28 0.73 4.49
C MET A 97 -0.86 1.67 5.62
N ALA A 98 -0.78 2.97 5.35
CA ALA A 98 -0.36 3.95 6.34
C ALA A 98 -1.33 4.03 7.52
N HIS A 99 -2.64 4.00 7.27
CA HIS A 99 -3.65 3.97 8.33
C HIS A 99 -3.51 2.73 9.21
N THR A 100 -3.36 1.55 8.60
CA THR A 100 -3.19 0.29 9.34
C THR A 100 -1.92 0.32 10.20
N LEU A 101 -0.81 0.86 9.67
CA LEU A 101 0.44 0.99 10.42
C LEU A 101 0.34 1.96 11.61
N CYS A 102 -0.34 3.09 11.41
CA CYS A 102 -0.36 4.17 12.40
C CYS A 102 -1.48 4.05 13.43
N ASN A 103 -2.56 3.34 13.10
CA ASN A 103 -3.80 3.36 13.87
C ASN A 103 -4.35 1.95 14.18
N ALA A 104 -3.48 0.94 14.30
CA ALA A 104 -3.92 -0.42 14.64
C ALA A 104 -4.74 -0.46 15.95
N ASP A 105 -4.30 0.31 16.97
CA ASP A 105 -4.97 0.40 18.27
C ASP A 105 -6.37 1.02 18.18
N LEU A 106 -6.62 1.84 17.16
CA LEU A 106 -7.93 2.47 16.95
C LEU A 106 -9.00 1.43 16.62
N LEU A 107 -8.66 0.43 15.80
CA LEU A 107 -9.57 -0.67 15.48
C LEU A 107 -9.93 -1.45 16.76
N ALA A 108 -8.93 -1.77 17.59
CA ALA A 108 -9.14 -2.43 18.87
C ALA A 108 -10.07 -1.63 19.78
N SER A 109 -9.90 -0.31 19.84
CA SER A 109 -10.70 0.59 20.68
C SER A 109 -12.18 0.63 20.28
N PHE A 110 -12.50 0.50 18.99
CA PHE A 110 -13.89 0.57 18.50
C PHE A 110 -14.57 -0.77 18.40
N THR A 111 -13.83 -1.84 18.13
CA THR A 111 -14.43 -3.14 17.81
C THR A 111 -14.09 -4.24 18.80
N GLY A 112 -13.16 -3.99 19.72
CA GLY A 112 -12.59 -5.01 20.60
C GLY A 112 -11.68 -6.01 19.87
N THR A 113 -11.40 -5.81 18.58
CA THR A 113 -10.54 -6.68 17.80
C THR A 113 -9.08 -6.38 18.11
N ASP A 114 -8.38 -7.32 18.77
CA ASP A 114 -6.94 -7.18 18.98
C ASP A 114 -6.15 -7.54 17.72
N VAL A 115 -5.83 -6.51 16.95
CA VAL A 115 -5.05 -6.65 15.70
C VAL A 115 -3.63 -7.17 15.98
N GLY A 116 -3.11 -6.92 17.17
CA GLY A 116 -1.76 -7.35 17.58
C GLY A 116 -1.67 -8.84 17.92
N ALA A 117 -2.77 -9.42 18.40
CA ALA A 117 -2.80 -10.82 18.85
C ALA A 117 -2.60 -11.84 17.70
N GLU A 118 -3.01 -11.50 16.48
CA GLU A 118 -2.95 -12.40 15.32
C GLU A 118 -1.60 -12.34 14.56
N GLY A 119 -0.69 -11.47 14.96
CA GLY A 119 0.57 -11.22 14.28
C GLY A 119 0.44 -10.35 13.01
N TYR A 120 1.57 -9.75 12.61
CA TYR A 120 1.59 -8.86 11.44
C TYR A 120 1.31 -9.60 10.13
N GLU A 121 1.61 -10.88 10.03
CA GLU A 121 1.38 -11.69 8.83
C GLU A 121 -0.10 -11.74 8.46
N THR A 122 -0.96 -11.95 9.43
CA THR A 122 -2.43 -11.96 9.21
C THR A 122 -2.93 -10.59 8.77
N THR A 123 -2.42 -9.52 9.38
CA THR A 123 -2.76 -8.15 8.98
C THR A 123 -2.33 -7.87 7.54
N VAL A 124 -1.11 -8.27 7.18
CA VAL A 124 -0.61 -8.14 5.81
C VAL A 124 -1.48 -8.92 4.82
N GLN A 125 -1.84 -10.17 5.13
CA GLN A 125 -2.69 -10.96 4.24
C GLN A 125 -4.04 -10.29 4.00
N ARG A 126 -4.71 -9.81 5.04
CA ARG A 126 -5.97 -9.06 4.90
C ARG A 126 -5.80 -7.80 4.05
N LEU A 127 -4.70 -7.07 4.22
CA LEU A 127 -4.42 -5.87 3.45
C LEU A 127 -4.13 -6.20 1.98
N VAL A 128 -3.42 -7.30 1.71
CA VAL A 128 -3.19 -7.81 0.35
C VAL A 128 -4.52 -8.16 -0.33
N ASP A 129 -5.37 -8.94 0.34
CA ASP A 129 -6.66 -9.37 -0.21
C ASP A 129 -7.57 -8.18 -0.51
N PHE A 130 -7.69 -7.24 0.43
CA PHE A 130 -8.46 -6.01 0.28
C PHE A 130 -7.95 -5.17 -0.89
N THR A 131 -6.65 -4.94 -0.93
CA THR A 131 -6.01 -4.09 -1.94
C THR A 131 -6.07 -4.74 -3.32
N ALA A 132 -5.81 -6.05 -3.41
CA ALA A 132 -5.90 -6.79 -4.67
C ALA A 132 -7.32 -6.75 -5.25
N ALA A 133 -8.34 -6.88 -4.41
CA ALA A 133 -9.73 -6.72 -4.82
C ALA A 133 -10.00 -5.30 -5.34
N GLY A 134 -9.49 -4.27 -4.65
CA GLY A 134 -9.60 -2.87 -5.08
C GLY A 134 -8.93 -2.62 -6.43
N PHE A 135 -7.74 -3.15 -6.65
CA PHE A 135 -7.04 -3.03 -7.94
C PHE A 135 -7.75 -3.76 -9.09
N ARG A 136 -8.55 -4.79 -8.82
CA ARG A 136 -9.32 -5.54 -9.83
C ARG A 136 -10.75 -5.04 -9.99
N ALA A 137 -11.19 -4.09 -9.18
CA ALA A 137 -12.53 -3.55 -9.27
C ALA A 137 -12.79 -2.94 -10.67
N LYS A 138 -14.02 -3.07 -11.17
CA LYS A 138 -14.42 -2.40 -12.42
C LYS A 138 -14.31 -0.89 -12.24
N VAL A 139 -13.81 -0.21 -13.27
CA VAL A 139 -13.78 1.26 -13.30
C VAL A 139 -15.21 1.77 -13.34
N SER A 140 -15.58 2.60 -12.37
CA SER A 140 -16.87 3.27 -12.35
C SER A 140 -16.90 4.38 -13.41
N THR A 141 -17.86 4.34 -14.30
CA THR A 141 -18.06 5.46 -15.23
C THR A 141 -18.53 6.67 -14.42
N PRO A 142 -17.82 7.82 -14.48
CA PRO A 142 -18.27 9.00 -13.74
C PRO A 142 -19.66 9.42 -14.23
N PRO A 143 -20.52 9.93 -13.34
CA PRO A 143 -21.84 10.42 -13.74
C PRO A 143 -21.67 11.50 -14.79
N LYS A 144 -22.44 11.42 -15.89
CA LYS A 144 -22.43 12.45 -16.93
C LYS A 144 -22.74 13.80 -16.26
N LYS A 145 -21.81 14.76 -16.38
CA LYS A 145 -22.07 16.14 -15.94
C LYS A 145 -23.35 16.60 -16.59
N GLN A 146 -24.43 16.81 -15.80
CA GLN A 146 -25.58 17.53 -16.27
C GLN A 146 -25.10 18.91 -16.71
N LYS A 147 -25.24 19.22 -18.00
CA LYS A 147 -25.09 20.59 -18.48
C LYS A 147 -26.15 21.39 -17.77
N SER A 148 -25.74 22.26 -16.84
CA SER A 148 -26.61 23.31 -16.33
C SER A 148 -26.94 24.23 -17.50
N SER A 149 -28.20 24.24 -17.87
CA SER A 149 -28.78 25.22 -18.80
C SER A 149 -28.84 26.58 -18.15
#